data_001e670eef9e351aff5059e69948fcb8
#
_entry.id   001e670eef9e351aff5059e69948fcb8
#
_cell.length_a   1.000
_cell.length_b   1.000
_cell.length_c   1.000
_cell.angle_alpha   90.00
_cell.angle_beta   90.00
_cell.angle_gamma   90.00
#
_symmetry.space_group_name_H-M   'P 1'
#
loop_
_entity.id
_entity.type
_entity.pdbx_description
1 polymer ?
#
loop_
_entity_poly.entity_id
_entity_poly.type
_entity_poly.pdbx_seq_one_letter_code
_entity_poly.pdbx_strand_id
1 'polypeptide(L)'
;MVLTSAAARLPRSPGVYRFRAGTRVLYVGRATDLRSRVRSYAGDLADRPHLRRMVAQVSAVEAIECASVHEASWLERTLLEQSLPRWNRVRGGAEVACWLVVDDTPRTAGLRLTRSPTSGGRRFGPYLGTDRAALLLAGLRRVAPLDLTRFPLGASEAELARLSGVGPDDRQRLAAHVAGVLARDPDQLSSATAALTDRRDRSAAACGYELAARITAELDALAWAGAPQRVAGDLPDADLAAYDDGLLIRLRVRQGRLGAWRCDPVGATTAARYVAGSPEVWREFAEAAARLAVRLREPGAGSVGTKGASSPSALGLR
;
A
#
# COMPACT_ATOMS: atom_id res chain seq x y z
N MET A 1 -7.08 26.41 -7.68
CA MET A 1 -7.00 25.96 -9.09
C MET A 1 -6.12 24.72 -9.25
N VAL A 2 -4.86 24.68 -8.79
CA VAL A 2 -3.93 23.55 -8.98
C VAL A 2 -4.49 22.19 -8.51
N LEU A 3 -5.01 22.10 -7.29
CA LEU A 3 -5.54 20.85 -6.73
C LEU A 3 -6.79 20.35 -7.46
N THR A 4 -7.69 21.23 -7.86
CA THR A 4 -8.91 20.85 -8.58
C THR A 4 -8.57 20.31 -9.96
N SER A 5 -7.66 20.97 -10.68
CA SER A 5 -7.18 20.54 -11.99
C SER A 5 -6.43 19.21 -11.90
N ALA A 6 -5.54 19.07 -10.92
CA ALA A 6 -4.82 17.81 -10.69
C ALA A 6 -5.79 16.67 -10.31
N ALA A 7 -6.76 16.91 -9.43
CA ALA A 7 -7.73 15.91 -9.04
C ALA A 7 -8.55 15.38 -10.21
N ALA A 8 -8.92 16.23 -11.17
CA ALA A 8 -9.65 15.80 -12.36
C ALA A 8 -8.86 14.78 -13.21
N ARG A 9 -7.53 14.88 -13.21
CA ARG A 9 -6.60 14.03 -13.98
C ARG A 9 -6.17 12.76 -13.24
N LEU A 10 -6.41 12.69 -11.92
CA LEU A 10 -6.06 11.52 -11.11
C LEU A 10 -7.03 10.35 -11.34
N PRO A 11 -6.55 9.10 -11.27
CA PRO A 11 -7.39 7.91 -11.30
C PRO A 11 -8.21 7.78 -10.01
N ARG A 12 -9.26 6.95 -10.05
CA ARG A 12 -10.04 6.52 -8.89
C ARG A 12 -9.52 5.17 -8.38
N SER A 13 -8.27 5.16 -7.96
CA SER A 13 -7.54 3.97 -7.53
C SER A 13 -6.69 4.28 -6.31
N PRO A 14 -6.25 3.26 -5.57
CA PRO A 14 -5.29 3.43 -4.50
C PRO A 14 -3.98 4.04 -4.99
N GLY A 15 -3.32 4.81 -4.14
CA GLY A 15 -2.00 5.33 -4.47
C GLY A 15 -1.44 6.30 -3.46
N VAL A 16 -0.26 6.81 -3.78
CA VAL A 16 0.45 7.83 -3.01
C VAL A 16 0.55 9.11 -3.84
N TYR A 17 0.37 10.24 -3.18
CA TYR A 17 0.49 11.57 -3.78
C TYR A 17 1.46 12.44 -3.00
N ARG A 18 2.10 13.39 -3.70
CA ARG A 18 2.96 14.42 -3.12
C ARG A 18 2.47 15.79 -3.54
N PHE A 19 2.41 16.73 -2.58
CA PHE A 19 2.23 18.13 -2.86
C PHE A 19 3.57 18.83 -2.87
N ARG A 20 3.80 19.68 -3.89
CA ARG A 20 5.06 20.39 -4.09
C ARG A 20 4.87 21.90 -4.14
N ALA A 21 5.93 22.61 -3.70
CA ALA A 21 6.15 24.02 -3.98
C ALA A 21 7.49 24.12 -4.74
N GLY A 22 7.42 24.30 -6.05
CA GLY A 22 8.59 24.20 -6.92
C GLY A 22 9.28 22.84 -6.79
N THR A 23 10.56 22.83 -6.41
CA THR A 23 11.34 21.59 -6.20
C THR A 23 11.11 20.92 -4.85
N ARG A 24 10.50 21.62 -3.88
CA ARG A 24 10.34 21.13 -2.52
C ARG A 24 9.07 20.30 -2.35
N VAL A 25 9.16 19.12 -1.74
CA VAL A 25 8.01 18.35 -1.29
C VAL A 25 7.47 18.95 -0.01
N LEU A 26 6.18 19.32 -0.01
CA LEU A 26 5.48 19.86 1.15
C LEU A 26 4.84 18.78 2.00
N TYR A 27 4.25 17.78 1.35
CA TYR A 27 3.46 16.73 1.98
C TYR A 27 3.47 15.46 1.15
N VAL A 28 3.48 14.32 1.80
CA VAL A 28 3.25 12.98 1.24
C VAL A 28 2.02 12.39 1.93
N GLY A 29 1.13 11.78 1.15
CA GLY A 29 -0.04 11.10 1.68
C GLY A 29 -0.49 9.98 0.77
N ARG A 30 -1.26 9.05 1.32
CA ARG A 30 -1.89 7.95 0.60
C ARG A 30 -3.40 8.13 0.47
N ALA A 31 -3.98 7.39 -0.45
CA ALA A 31 -5.41 7.38 -0.69
C ALA A 31 -5.89 5.98 -1.08
N THR A 32 -7.14 5.67 -0.78
CA THR A 32 -7.89 4.56 -1.38
C THR A 32 -8.44 4.93 -2.75
N ASP A 33 -8.71 6.22 -2.95
CA ASP A 33 -9.09 6.87 -4.21
C ASP A 33 -8.31 8.19 -4.29
N LEU A 34 -7.29 8.22 -5.17
CA LEU A 34 -6.42 9.39 -5.35
C LEU A 34 -7.20 10.64 -5.75
N ARG A 35 -8.16 10.51 -6.68
CA ARG A 35 -8.98 11.63 -7.16
C ARG A 35 -9.81 12.23 -6.05
N SER A 36 -10.55 11.41 -5.33
CA SER A 36 -11.40 11.84 -4.21
C SER A 36 -10.57 12.50 -3.11
N ARG A 37 -9.44 11.89 -2.77
CA ARG A 37 -8.56 12.39 -1.71
C ARG A 37 -7.94 13.74 -2.06
N VAL A 38 -7.38 13.90 -3.25
CA VAL A 38 -6.77 15.18 -3.66
C VAL A 38 -7.84 16.26 -3.80
N ARG A 39 -9.02 15.93 -4.32
CA ARG A 39 -10.16 16.85 -4.38
C ARG A 39 -10.58 17.37 -3.01
N SER A 40 -10.53 16.53 -1.96
CA SER A 40 -10.92 16.93 -0.61
C SER A 40 -10.06 18.06 -0.03
N TYR A 41 -8.85 18.26 -0.52
CA TYR A 41 -8.00 19.41 -0.14
C TYR A 41 -8.37 20.72 -0.85
N ALA A 42 -9.15 20.65 -1.93
CA ALA A 42 -9.66 21.83 -2.63
C ALA A 42 -11.02 22.32 -2.06
N GLY A 43 -11.62 21.53 -1.16
CA GLY A 43 -12.86 21.88 -0.46
C GLY A 43 -12.64 22.77 0.76
N ASP A 44 -13.67 22.90 1.57
CA ASP A 44 -13.57 23.65 2.83
C ASP A 44 -12.63 22.96 3.82
N LEU A 45 -11.65 23.72 4.28
CA LEU A 45 -10.65 23.32 5.29
C LEU A 45 -10.79 24.17 6.56
N ALA A 46 -11.98 24.68 6.86
CA ALA A 46 -12.22 25.53 8.03
C ALA A 46 -11.73 24.87 9.32
N ASP A 47 -12.02 23.59 9.49
CA ASP A 47 -11.64 22.78 10.67
C ASP A 47 -10.16 22.37 10.68
N ARG A 48 -9.40 22.67 9.60
CA ARG A 48 -8.01 22.24 9.41
C ARG A 48 -7.12 23.38 8.95
N PRO A 49 -6.92 24.43 9.74
CA PRO A 49 -6.22 25.66 9.34
C PRO A 49 -4.76 25.40 8.94
N HIS A 50 -4.10 24.38 9.50
CA HIS A 50 -2.75 23.98 9.10
C HIS A 50 -2.72 23.45 7.65
N LEU A 51 -3.74 22.69 7.22
CA LEU A 51 -3.84 22.20 5.84
C LEU A 51 -4.14 23.33 4.87
N ARG A 52 -4.94 24.33 5.26
CA ARG A 52 -5.20 25.52 4.44
C ARG A 52 -3.89 26.25 4.10
N ARG A 53 -3.00 26.43 5.10
CA ARG A 53 -1.68 27.05 4.89
C ARG A 53 -0.78 26.22 3.98
N MET A 54 -0.86 24.90 4.05
CA MET A 54 -0.15 24.00 3.15
C MET A 54 -0.67 24.12 1.73
N VAL A 55 -1.98 24.03 1.54
CA VAL A 55 -2.66 24.05 0.24
C VAL A 55 -2.35 25.34 -0.53
N ALA A 56 -2.29 26.49 0.16
CA ALA A 56 -1.93 27.77 -0.44
C ALA A 56 -0.53 27.80 -1.07
N GLN A 57 0.37 26.89 -0.67
CA GLN A 57 1.74 26.79 -1.19
C GLN A 57 1.89 25.76 -2.32
N VAL A 58 0.84 24.96 -2.61
CA VAL A 58 0.93 23.89 -3.60
C VAL A 58 0.99 24.44 -5.00
N SER A 59 2.11 24.20 -5.67
CA SER A 59 2.32 24.53 -7.09
C SER A 59 2.16 23.34 -8.02
N ALA A 60 2.33 22.10 -7.52
CA ALA A 60 2.18 20.88 -8.30
C ALA A 60 1.74 19.68 -7.44
N VAL A 61 1.09 18.73 -8.09
CA VAL A 61 0.71 17.44 -7.53
C VAL A 61 1.39 16.35 -8.34
N GLU A 62 2.04 15.43 -7.65
CA GLU A 62 2.57 14.21 -8.23
C GLU A 62 1.87 13.02 -7.58
N ALA A 63 1.69 11.92 -8.30
CA ALA A 63 1.08 10.71 -7.76
C ALA A 63 1.68 9.45 -8.39
N ILE A 64 1.62 8.36 -7.64
CA ILE A 64 1.88 6.99 -8.12
C ILE A 64 0.64 6.18 -7.81
N GLU A 65 0.10 5.54 -8.83
CA GLU A 65 -0.98 4.57 -8.69
C GLU A 65 -0.42 3.25 -8.15
N CYS A 66 -1.10 2.69 -7.17
CA CYS A 66 -0.73 1.44 -6.51
C CYS A 66 -1.76 0.35 -6.82
N ALA A 67 -1.33 -0.91 -6.81
CA ALA A 67 -2.21 -2.04 -7.03
C ALA A 67 -3.23 -2.23 -5.90
N SER A 68 -2.89 -1.74 -4.69
CA SER A 68 -3.74 -1.87 -3.51
C SER A 68 -3.50 -0.75 -2.50
N VAL A 69 -4.43 -0.61 -1.56
CA VAL A 69 -4.28 0.27 -0.39
C VAL A 69 -3.09 -0.13 0.47
N HIS A 70 -2.79 -1.43 0.52
CA HIS A 70 -1.67 -1.97 1.28
C HIS A 70 -0.33 -1.55 0.64
N GLU A 71 -0.22 -1.66 -0.67
CA GLU A 71 0.94 -1.16 -1.44
C GLU A 71 1.13 0.35 -1.24
N ALA A 72 0.04 1.12 -1.31
CA ALA A 72 0.08 2.57 -1.05
C ALA A 72 0.56 2.89 0.36
N SER A 73 0.15 2.11 1.36
CA SER A 73 0.59 2.28 2.76
C SER A 73 2.10 2.07 2.92
N TRP A 74 2.64 1.03 2.27
CA TRP A 74 4.07 0.77 2.29
C TRP A 74 4.87 1.83 1.58
N LEU A 75 4.40 2.30 0.41
CA LEU A 75 5.07 3.35 -0.33
C LEU A 75 5.10 4.68 0.45
N GLU A 76 3.97 5.09 1.02
CA GLU A 76 3.89 6.28 1.88
C GLU A 76 4.90 6.17 3.04
N ARG A 77 4.87 5.04 3.77
CA ARG A 77 5.77 4.79 4.90
C ARG A 77 7.23 4.94 4.50
N THR A 78 7.65 4.28 3.43
CA THR A 78 9.05 4.30 2.99
C THR A 78 9.51 5.70 2.59
N LEU A 79 8.65 6.46 1.90
CA LEU A 79 8.95 7.85 1.55
C LEU A 79 9.08 8.74 2.80
N LEU A 80 8.23 8.51 3.81
CA LEU A 80 8.28 9.26 5.08
C LEU A 80 9.45 8.84 5.99
N GLU A 81 9.94 7.61 5.88
CA GLU A 81 11.16 7.16 6.57
C GLU A 81 12.41 7.87 6.01
N GLN A 82 12.47 8.08 4.70
CA GLN A 82 13.60 8.73 4.03
C GLN A 82 13.61 10.25 4.18
N SER A 83 12.45 10.86 4.08
CA SER A 83 12.32 12.31 4.23
C SER A 83 11.01 12.64 4.92
N LEU A 84 11.08 13.53 5.93
CA LEU A 84 9.88 14.04 6.60
C LEU A 84 9.55 15.44 6.06
N PRO A 85 8.62 15.56 5.09
CA PRO A 85 8.17 16.85 4.61
C PRO A 85 7.56 17.71 5.73
N ARG A 86 7.67 19.02 5.59
CA ARG A 86 7.27 19.99 6.63
C ARG A 86 5.88 19.77 7.22
N TRP A 87 4.94 19.31 6.40
CA TRP A 87 3.54 19.17 6.80
C TRP A 87 3.15 17.74 7.21
N ASN A 88 4.08 16.79 7.15
CA ASN A 88 3.93 15.48 7.78
C ASN A 88 4.41 15.55 9.23
N ARG A 89 3.74 14.82 10.12
CA ARG A 89 4.02 14.89 11.57
C ARG A 89 4.93 13.79 12.07
N VAL A 90 4.88 12.61 11.45
CA VAL A 90 5.56 11.41 11.94
C VAL A 90 6.44 10.83 10.86
N ARG A 91 7.72 10.62 11.17
CA ARG A 91 8.64 9.92 10.28
C ARG A 91 8.22 8.46 10.16
N GLY A 92 8.12 7.96 8.91
CA GLY A 92 7.64 6.60 8.64
C GLY A 92 6.14 6.40 8.83
N GLY A 93 5.37 7.48 9.11
CA GLY A 93 3.92 7.37 9.38
C GLY A 93 3.60 6.83 10.78
N ALA A 94 2.32 6.81 11.11
CA ALA A 94 1.83 6.40 12.44
C ALA A 94 1.64 4.89 12.61
N GLU A 95 1.60 4.13 11.50
CA GLU A 95 1.29 2.70 11.52
C GLU A 95 2.54 1.86 11.80
N VAL A 96 2.39 0.85 12.65
CA VAL A 96 3.45 -0.09 13.00
C VAL A 96 3.30 -1.37 12.19
N ALA A 97 4.42 -1.88 11.68
CA ALA A 97 4.44 -3.16 10.97
C ALA A 97 4.13 -4.32 11.92
N CYS A 98 3.33 -5.27 11.46
CA CYS A 98 2.99 -6.49 12.19
C CYS A 98 2.94 -7.69 11.25
N TRP A 99 3.03 -8.88 11.81
CA TRP A 99 2.99 -10.16 11.12
C TRP A 99 1.93 -11.06 11.72
N LEU A 100 1.29 -11.86 10.89
CA LEU A 100 0.50 -13.01 11.31
C LEU A 100 1.40 -14.25 11.30
N VAL A 101 1.35 -15.00 12.38
CA VAL A 101 2.12 -16.24 12.54
C VAL A 101 1.15 -17.40 12.61
N VAL A 102 1.37 -18.39 11.77
CA VAL A 102 0.70 -19.69 11.79
C VAL A 102 1.64 -20.68 12.49
N ASP A 103 1.20 -21.21 13.61
CA ASP A 103 1.92 -22.21 14.37
C ASP A 103 1.12 -23.53 14.33
N ASP A 104 1.71 -24.57 13.80
CA ASP A 104 1.09 -25.90 13.66
C ASP A 104 1.70 -26.94 14.59
N THR A 105 2.50 -26.51 15.58
CA THR A 105 3.07 -27.44 16.57
C THR A 105 1.98 -27.91 17.56
N PRO A 106 2.02 -29.16 18.01
CA PRO A 106 0.95 -29.74 18.82
C PRO A 106 0.59 -28.94 20.09
N ARG A 107 1.58 -28.33 20.74
CA ARG A 107 1.37 -27.62 22.02
C ARG A 107 0.98 -26.16 21.87
N THR A 108 1.37 -25.53 20.77
CA THR A 108 1.22 -24.08 20.57
C THR A 108 0.45 -23.74 19.31
N ALA A 109 -0.20 -24.74 18.70
CA ALA A 109 -0.99 -24.56 17.49
C ALA A 109 -1.93 -23.37 17.61
N GLY A 110 -1.95 -22.51 16.58
CA GLY A 110 -2.79 -21.34 16.60
C GLY A 110 -2.31 -20.23 15.68
N LEU A 111 -3.06 -19.15 15.70
CA LEU A 111 -2.79 -17.93 14.99
C LEU A 111 -2.46 -16.80 15.97
N ARG A 112 -1.41 -16.06 15.70
CA ARG A 112 -1.06 -14.90 16.52
C ARG A 112 -0.60 -13.71 15.70
N LEU A 113 -0.88 -12.53 16.19
CA LEU A 113 -0.36 -11.28 15.69
C LEU A 113 0.91 -10.93 16.46
N THR A 114 1.99 -10.56 15.76
CA THR A 114 3.26 -10.17 16.38
C THR A 114 3.84 -8.93 15.71
N ARG A 115 4.57 -8.14 16.49
CA ARG A 115 5.40 -7.04 15.99
C ARG A 115 6.87 -7.45 15.86
N SER A 116 7.23 -8.64 16.35
CA SER A 116 8.60 -9.17 16.26
C SER A 116 8.79 -10.00 14.99
N PRO A 117 9.79 -9.69 14.16
CA PRO A 117 10.11 -10.49 12.98
C PRO A 117 10.75 -11.83 13.31
N THR A 118 11.12 -12.11 14.57
CA THR A 118 11.86 -13.32 14.99
C THR A 118 10.97 -14.38 15.65
N SER A 119 9.64 -14.21 15.67
CA SER A 119 8.71 -15.18 16.25
C SER A 119 8.73 -16.50 15.47
N GLY A 120 8.77 -17.64 16.15
CA GLY A 120 8.68 -18.97 15.56
C GLY A 120 7.35 -19.23 14.84
N GLY A 121 7.32 -20.20 13.93
CA GLY A 121 6.18 -20.51 13.07
C GLY A 121 6.28 -19.86 11.68
N ARG A 122 5.32 -20.18 10.80
CA ARG A 122 5.23 -19.55 9.45
C ARG A 122 4.68 -18.15 9.55
N ARG A 123 5.43 -17.17 9.07
CA ARG A 123 5.07 -15.75 9.14
C ARG A 123 4.55 -15.23 7.81
N PHE A 124 3.55 -14.38 7.92
CA PHE A 124 2.92 -13.68 6.78
C PHE A 124 2.83 -12.19 7.06
N GLY A 125 3.07 -11.39 6.07
CA GLY A 125 3.22 -9.94 6.16
C GLY A 125 4.60 -9.51 5.63
N PRO A 126 5.11 -8.33 6.01
CA PRO A 126 4.56 -7.42 7.03
C PRO A 126 3.30 -6.69 6.59
N TYR A 127 2.37 -6.47 7.53
CA TYR A 127 1.17 -5.67 7.33
C TYR A 127 1.32 -4.31 8.01
N LEU A 128 0.80 -3.24 7.39
CA LEU A 128 0.64 -1.94 8.04
C LEU A 128 -0.83 -1.75 8.41
N GLY A 129 -1.10 -1.59 9.70
CA GLY A 129 -2.47 -1.51 10.24
C GLY A 129 -2.80 -2.65 11.17
N THR A 130 -2.36 -2.51 12.43
CA THR A 130 -2.56 -3.51 13.48
C THR A 130 -4.04 -3.85 13.69
N ASP A 131 -4.94 -2.86 13.63
CA ASP A 131 -6.37 -3.08 13.83
C ASP A 131 -6.98 -3.93 12.72
N ARG A 132 -6.62 -3.68 11.46
CA ARG A 132 -7.06 -4.53 10.34
C ARG A 132 -6.47 -5.93 10.43
N ALA A 133 -5.21 -6.06 10.82
CA ALA A 133 -4.59 -7.36 11.01
C ALA A 133 -5.24 -8.14 12.18
N ALA A 134 -5.72 -7.45 13.22
CA ALA A 134 -6.49 -8.08 14.30
C ALA A 134 -7.88 -8.55 13.84
N LEU A 135 -8.56 -7.78 12.99
CA LEU A 135 -9.81 -8.21 12.34
C LEU A 135 -9.59 -9.41 11.43
N LEU A 136 -8.53 -9.40 10.61
CA LEU A 136 -8.14 -10.55 9.79
C LEU A 136 -7.91 -11.80 10.64
N LEU A 137 -7.15 -11.67 11.74
CA LEU A 137 -6.92 -12.75 12.69
C LEU A 137 -8.25 -13.30 13.26
N ALA A 138 -9.17 -12.42 13.64
CA ALA A 138 -10.48 -12.81 14.17
C ALA A 138 -11.31 -13.58 13.13
N GLY A 139 -11.35 -13.10 11.88
CA GLY A 139 -12.03 -13.77 10.78
C GLY A 139 -11.43 -15.14 10.46
N LEU A 140 -10.11 -15.24 10.40
CA LEU A 140 -9.42 -16.52 10.17
C LEU A 140 -9.69 -17.54 11.29
N ARG A 141 -9.66 -17.12 12.56
CA ARG A 141 -10.02 -18.00 13.69
C ARG A 141 -11.47 -18.47 13.65
N ARG A 142 -12.36 -17.66 13.07
CA ARG A 142 -13.77 -18.00 12.94
C ARG A 142 -14.02 -19.11 11.91
N VAL A 143 -13.24 -19.15 10.82
CA VAL A 143 -13.38 -20.15 9.74
C VAL A 143 -12.42 -21.34 9.90
N ALA A 144 -11.28 -21.12 10.54
CA ALA A 144 -10.27 -22.13 10.77
C ALA A 144 -9.73 -22.01 12.22
N PRO A 145 -10.43 -22.56 13.20
CA PRO A 145 -10.10 -22.44 14.62
C PRO A 145 -8.88 -23.32 14.99
N LEU A 146 -7.72 -23.02 14.42
CA LEU A 146 -6.46 -23.74 14.62
C LEU A 146 -6.05 -23.80 16.10
N ASP A 147 -6.36 -22.74 16.85
CA ASP A 147 -6.09 -22.66 18.29
C ASP A 147 -6.75 -23.82 19.08
N LEU A 148 -7.86 -24.38 18.58
CA LEU A 148 -8.59 -25.50 19.21
C LEU A 148 -8.00 -26.88 18.89
N THR A 149 -6.94 -26.96 18.10
CA THR A 149 -6.27 -28.24 17.75
C THR A 149 -5.04 -28.52 18.61
N ARG A 150 -4.68 -27.62 19.52
CA ARG A 150 -3.53 -27.84 20.43
C ARG A 150 -3.84 -28.86 21.51
N PHE A 151 -2.81 -29.39 22.14
CA PHE A 151 -2.94 -30.31 23.25
C PHE A 151 -1.87 -30.02 24.33
N PRO A 152 -2.26 -29.93 25.60
CA PRO A 152 -3.62 -30.03 26.14
C PRO A 152 -4.46 -28.77 25.94
N LEU A 153 -5.79 -28.93 25.89
CA LEU A 153 -6.77 -27.85 25.94
C LEU A 153 -7.30 -27.69 27.37
N GLY A 154 -7.65 -26.45 27.75
CA GLY A 154 -8.45 -26.20 28.95
C GLY A 154 -9.89 -26.69 28.78
N ALA A 155 -10.64 -26.87 29.88
CA ALA A 155 -11.99 -27.43 29.82
C ALA A 155 -12.94 -26.67 28.89
N SER A 156 -12.96 -25.35 28.95
CA SER A 156 -13.79 -24.51 28.08
C SER A 156 -13.39 -24.59 26.60
N GLU A 157 -12.08 -24.69 26.33
CA GLU A 157 -11.56 -24.83 24.95
C GLU A 157 -11.87 -26.23 24.38
N ALA A 158 -11.78 -27.28 25.21
CA ALA A 158 -12.14 -28.63 24.78
C ALA A 158 -13.63 -28.73 24.45
N GLU A 159 -14.50 -28.08 25.21
CA GLU A 159 -15.92 -28.01 24.88
C GLU A 159 -16.20 -27.22 23.61
N LEU A 160 -15.50 -26.10 23.41
CA LEU A 160 -15.59 -25.30 22.20
C LEU A 160 -15.09 -26.08 20.97
N ALA A 161 -14.00 -26.85 21.11
CA ALA A 161 -13.47 -27.72 20.07
C ALA A 161 -14.51 -28.79 19.67
N ARG A 162 -15.13 -29.44 20.66
CA ARG A 162 -16.20 -30.41 20.45
C ARG A 162 -17.39 -29.80 19.72
N LEU A 163 -17.87 -28.62 20.13
CA LEU A 163 -18.98 -27.91 19.48
C LEU A 163 -18.65 -27.46 18.06
N SER A 164 -17.38 -27.16 17.81
CA SER A 164 -16.89 -26.78 16.48
C SER A 164 -16.56 -27.96 15.58
N GLY A 165 -16.64 -29.20 16.09
CA GLY A 165 -16.28 -30.40 15.35
C GLY A 165 -14.79 -30.45 14.94
N VAL A 166 -13.90 -29.89 15.76
CA VAL A 166 -12.47 -29.73 15.44
C VAL A 166 -11.64 -30.47 16.49
N GLY A 167 -10.60 -31.17 16.04
CA GLY A 167 -9.70 -31.92 16.90
C GLY A 167 -8.23 -31.84 16.47
N PRO A 168 -7.32 -32.55 17.19
CA PRO A 168 -5.89 -32.56 16.89
C PRO A 168 -5.55 -33.01 15.45
N ASP A 169 -6.37 -33.89 14.87
CA ASP A 169 -6.18 -34.43 13.51
C ASP A 169 -6.43 -33.36 12.42
N ASP A 170 -7.23 -32.35 12.72
CA ASP A 170 -7.51 -31.26 11.80
C ASP A 170 -6.38 -30.23 11.69
N ARG A 171 -5.38 -30.28 12.58
CA ARG A 171 -4.34 -29.26 12.72
C ARG A 171 -3.64 -28.93 11.42
N GLN A 172 -3.12 -29.95 10.74
CA GLN A 172 -2.35 -29.75 9.50
C GLN A 172 -3.23 -29.16 8.40
N ARG A 173 -4.45 -29.64 8.26
CA ARG A 173 -5.42 -29.16 7.27
C ARG A 173 -5.78 -27.69 7.52
N LEU A 174 -6.11 -27.33 8.78
CA LEU A 174 -6.46 -25.95 9.14
C LEU A 174 -5.26 -25.00 9.00
N ALA A 175 -4.06 -25.44 9.42
CA ALA A 175 -2.84 -24.66 9.27
C ALA A 175 -2.49 -24.43 7.79
N ALA A 176 -2.65 -25.43 6.94
CA ALA A 176 -2.44 -25.33 5.50
C ALA A 176 -3.45 -24.35 4.87
N HIS A 177 -4.74 -24.46 5.24
CA HIS A 177 -5.79 -23.54 4.78
C HIS A 177 -5.47 -22.09 5.11
N VAL A 178 -5.18 -21.79 6.38
CA VAL A 178 -4.84 -20.43 6.83
C VAL A 178 -3.57 -19.91 6.13
N ALA A 179 -2.56 -20.76 6.01
CA ALA A 179 -1.34 -20.37 5.31
C ALA A 179 -1.58 -20.08 3.83
N GLY A 180 -2.43 -20.84 3.16
CA GLY A 180 -2.84 -20.59 1.79
C GLY A 180 -3.57 -19.25 1.65
N VAL A 181 -4.53 -18.95 2.55
CA VAL A 181 -5.21 -17.65 2.59
C VAL A 181 -4.20 -16.51 2.73
N LEU A 182 -3.28 -16.61 3.67
CA LEU A 182 -2.27 -15.58 3.93
C LEU A 182 -1.20 -15.48 2.83
N ALA A 183 -0.96 -16.57 2.09
CA ALA A 183 -0.14 -16.59 0.88
C ALA A 183 -0.88 -16.07 -0.36
N ARG A 184 -2.16 -15.72 -0.22
CA ARG A 184 -3.04 -15.23 -1.29
C ARG A 184 -3.35 -16.27 -2.38
N ASP A 185 -3.42 -17.53 -1.99
CA ASP A 185 -3.92 -18.58 -2.85
C ASP A 185 -5.40 -18.28 -3.19
N PRO A 186 -5.79 -18.21 -4.48
CA PRO A 186 -7.14 -17.79 -4.88
C PRO A 186 -8.24 -18.70 -4.36
N ASP A 187 -8.01 -20.01 -4.33
CA ASP A 187 -8.99 -21.00 -3.90
C ASP A 187 -9.21 -20.93 -2.39
N GLN A 188 -8.11 -20.80 -1.63
CA GLN A 188 -8.17 -20.67 -0.17
C GLN A 188 -8.81 -19.34 0.25
N LEU A 189 -8.50 -18.23 -0.44
CA LEU A 189 -9.15 -16.92 -0.23
C LEU A 189 -10.65 -16.99 -0.53
N SER A 190 -11.05 -17.60 -1.65
CA SER A 190 -12.43 -17.79 -2.02
C SER A 190 -13.19 -18.62 -0.99
N SER A 191 -12.61 -19.72 -0.55
CA SER A 191 -13.19 -20.61 0.49
C SER A 191 -13.38 -19.86 1.81
N ALA A 192 -12.38 -19.13 2.30
CA ALA A 192 -12.49 -18.36 3.54
C ALA A 192 -13.54 -17.23 3.42
N THR A 193 -13.58 -16.55 2.27
CA THR A 193 -14.58 -15.49 2.00
C THR A 193 -15.99 -16.06 2.00
N ALA A 194 -16.22 -17.18 1.34
CA ALA A 194 -17.52 -17.84 1.29
C ALA A 194 -17.97 -18.27 2.71
N ALA A 195 -17.06 -18.86 3.49
CA ALA A 195 -17.36 -19.30 4.86
C ALA A 195 -17.71 -18.14 5.80
N LEU A 196 -17.02 -16.99 5.70
CA LEU A 196 -17.34 -15.78 6.47
C LEU A 196 -18.66 -15.17 6.01
N THR A 197 -18.90 -15.13 4.71
CA THR A 197 -20.14 -14.59 4.13
C THR A 197 -21.36 -15.38 4.62
N ASP A 198 -21.31 -16.72 4.55
CA ASP A 198 -22.36 -17.58 5.06
C ASP A 198 -22.63 -17.38 6.57
N ARG A 199 -21.58 -17.23 7.38
CA ARG A 199 -21.75 -16.93 8.81
C ARG A 199 -22.36 -15.56 9.06
N ARG A 200 -21.98 -14.53 8.29
CA ARG A 200 -22.57 -13.20 8.36
C ARG A 200 -24.06 -13.26 8.07
N ASP A 201 -24.45 -13.93 6.98
CA ASP A 201 -25.82 -13.99 6.49
C ASP A 201 -26.71 -14.77 7.47
N ARG A 202 -26.21 -15.88 8.02
CA ARG A 202 -26.90 -16.61 9.11
C ARG A 202 -27.07 -15.77 10.36
N SER A 203 -26.06 -14.98 10.74
CA SER A 203 -26.16 -14.08 11.89
C SER A 203 -27.20 -12.99 11.66
N ALA A 204 -27.24 -12.39 10.47
CA ALA A 204 -28.22 -11.38 10.11
C ALA A 204 -29.64 -11.96 10.08
N ALA A 205 -29.85 -13.16 9.51
CA ALA A 205 -31.12 -13.84 9.48
C ALA A 205 -31.66 -14.18 10.89
N ALA A 206 -30.74 -14.43 11.85
CA ALA A 206 -31.07 -14.63 13.27
C ALA A 206 -31.13 -13.31 14.08
N CYS A 207 -31.23 -12.16 13.41
CA CYS A 207 -31.25 -10.81 14.01
C CYS A 207 -30.00 -10.45 14.84
N GLY A 208 -28.92 -11.19 14.69
CA GLY A 208 -27.63 -10.91 15.33
C GLY A 208 -26.81 -9.84 14.59
N TYR A 209 -27.36 -8.63 14.45
CA TYR A 209 -26.82 -7.56 13.61
C TYR A 209 -25.41 -7.10 14.03
N GLU A 210 -25.12 -7.07 15.33
CA GLU A 210 -23.79 -6.71 15.82
C GLU A 210 -22.72 -7.72 15.37
N LEU A 211 -23.04 -9.01 15.45
CA LEU A 211 -22.16 -10.07 14.97
C LEU A 211 -22.00 -10.02 13.45
N ALA A 212 -23.09 -9.81 12.72
CA ALA A 212 -23.05 -9.66 11.26
C ALA A 212 -22.18 -8.45 10.84
N ALA A 213 -22.30 -7.31 11.51
CA ALA A 213 -21.46 -6.13 11.27
C ALA A 213 -19.98 -6.41 11.55
N ARG A 214 -19.68 -7.13 12.64
CA ARG A 214 -18.33 -7.54 12.96
C ARG A 214 -17.73 -8.46 11.90
N ILE A 215 -18.49 -9.45 11.43
CA ILE A 215 -18.03 -10.34 10.36
C ILE A 215 -17.85 -9.58 9.04
N THR A 216 -18.66 -8.55 8.76
CA THR A 216 -18.43 -7.66 7.62
C THR A 216 -17.06 -6.97 7.71
N ALA A 217 -16.69 -6.46 8.87
CA ALA A 217 -15.35 -5.87 9.07
C ALA A 217 -14.21 -6.91 8.94
N GLU A 218 -14.46 -8.16 9.35
CA GLU A 218 -13.53 -9.28 9.17
C GLU A 218 -13.37 -9.64 7.67
N LEU A 219 -14.45 -9.61 6.88
CA LEU A 219 -14.44 -9.78 5.41
C LEU A 219 -13.65 -8.65 4.73
N ASP A 220 -13.86 -7.41 5.12
CA ASP A 220 -13.09 -6.26 4.62
C ASP A 220 -11.59 -6.41 4.93
N ALA A 221 -11.25 -6.94 6.09
CA ALA A 221 -9.86 -7.19 6.47
C ALA A 221 -9.25 -8.36 5.68
N LEU A 222 -10.04 -9.40 5.37
CA LEU A 222 -9.63 -10.50 4.50
C LEU A 222 -9.36 -10.02 3.07
N ALA A 223 -10.27 -9.24 2.50
CA ALA A 223 -10.11 -8.63 1.18
C ALA A 223 -8.87 -7.70 1.13
N TRP A 224 -8.64 -6.91 2.19
CA TRP A 224 -7.47 -6.08 2.31
C TRP A 224 -6.15 -6.90 2.33
N ALA A 225 -6.09 -8.01 3.06
CA ALA A 225 -4.90 -8.86 3.11
C ALA A 225 -4.67 -9.63 1.81
N GLY A 226 -5.76 -10.03 1.12
CA GLY A 226 -5.72 -10.68 -0.18
C GLY A 226 -5.38 -9.76 -1.34
N ALA A 227 -5.44 -8.44 -1.16
CA ALA A 227 -5.16 -7.48 -2.22
C ALA A 227 -3.71 -7.58 -2.74
N PRO A 228 -3.47 -7.36 -4.04
CA PRO A 228 -2.15 -7.44 -4.64
C PRO A 228 -1.13 -6.53 -3.97
N GLN A 229 0.10 -7.01 -3.84
CA GLN A 229 1.22 -6.30 -3.23
C GLN A 229 2.48 -6.49 -4.08
N ARG A 230 2.77 -5.53 -4.97
CA ARG A 230 3.98 -5.59 -5.82
C ARG A 230 5.24 -5.10 -5.08
N VAL A 231 5.06 -4.19 -4.14
CA VAL A 231 6.14 -3.37 -3.54
C VAL A 231 6.63 -3.89 -2.20
N ALA A 232 6.09 -4.96 -1.68
CA ALA A 232 6.47 -5.53 -0.37
C ALA A 232 6.82 -7.03 -0.45
N GLY A 233 7.19 -7.51 -1.62
CA GLY A 233 7.56 -8.91 -1.84
C GLY A 233 9.07 -9.13 -1.75
N ASP A 234 9.49 -10.40 -1.90
CA ASP A 234 10.89 -10.82 -1.97
C ASP A 234 11.55 -10.48 -3.33
N LEU A 235 11.17 -9.34 -3.91
CA LEU A 235 11.74 -8.88 -5.17
C LEU A 235 13.13 -8.28 -4.95
N PRO A 236 14.07 -8.52 -5.87
CA PRO A 236 15.43 -8.02 -5.75
C PRO A 236 15.47 -6.49 -5.77
N ASP A 237 16.52 -5.93 -5.20
CA ASP A 237 16.84 -4.51 -5.32
C ASP A 237 16.94 -4.11 -6.78
N ALA A 238 16.33 -2.98 -7.14
CA ALA A 238 16.30 -2.49 -8.52
C ALA A 238 16.24 -0.97 -8.59
N ASP A 239 16.88 -0.41 -9.59
CA ASP A 239 16.64 0.96 -10.04
C ASP A 239 15.77 0.88 -11.29
N LEU A 240 14.62 1.53 -11.24
CA LEU A 240 13.59 1.50 -12.26
C LEU A 240 13.50 2.84 -12.95
N ALA A 241 13.29 2.84 -14.25
CA ALA A 241 12.99 4.05 -14.98
C ALA A 241 11.96 3.77 -16.07
N ALA A 242 11.13 4.76 -16.34
CA ALA A 242 10.27 4.81 -17.50
C ALA A 242 10.19 6.24 -18.02
N TYR A 243 9.90 6.37 -19.30
CA TYR A 243 9.86 7.64 -19.99
C TYR A 243 8.56 7.77 -20.75
N ASP A 244 7.92 8.91 -20.64
CA ASP A 244 6.73 9.27 -21.38
C ASP A 244 6.71 10.78 -21.63
N ASP A 245 6.41 11.19 -22.83
CA ASP A 245 6.24 12.58 -23.27
C ASP A 245 7.15 13.62 -22.60
N GLY A 246 8.48 13.41 -22.70
CA GLY A 246 9.47 14.35 -22.16
C GLY A 246 9.74 14.23 -20.67
N LEU A 247 9.09 13.32 -19.94
CA LEU A 247 9.31 13.06 -18.52
C LEU A 247 9.96 11.70 -18.29
N LEU A 248 11.08 11.69 -17.58
CA LEU A 248 11.72 10.50 -17.04
C LEU A 248 11.32 10.33 -15.59
N ILE A 249 10.61 9.25 -15.28
CA ILE A 249 10.42 8.83 -13.90
C ILE A 249 11.54 7.86 -13.51
N ARG A 250 12.11 8.06 -12.34
CA ARG A 250 13.12 7.17 -11.75
C ARG A 250 12.66 6.76 -10.37
N LEU A 251 12.62 5.46 -10.15
CA LEU A 251 12.17 4.83 -8.94
C LEU A 251 13.27 3.91 -8.43
N ARG A 252 13.40 3.77 -7.11
CA ARG A 252 14.40 2.90 -6.50
C ARG A 252 13.73 1.92 -5.55
N VAL A 253 13.88 0.63 -5.81
CA VAL A 253 13.42 -0.45 -4.92
C VAL A 253 14.61 -0.99 -4.14
N ARG A 254 14.44 -1.07 -2.83
CA ARG A 254 15.41 -1.69 -1.92
C ARG A 254 14.65 -2.54 -0.89
N GLN A 255 15.10 -3.77 -0.71
CA GLN A 255 14.43 -4.73 0.19
C GLN A 255 12.93 -4.90 -0.13
N GLY A 256 12.59 -4.99 -1.42
CA GLY A 256 11.21 -5.08 -1.89
C GLY A 256 10.38 -3.80 -1.71
N ARG A 257 10.97 -2.66 -1.34
CA ARG A 257 10.26 -1.41 -1.06
C ARG A 257 10.68 -0.29 -1.99
N LEU A 258 9.69 0.42 -2.53
CA LEU A 258 9.94 1.61 -3.33
C LEU A 258 10.32 2.78 -2.41
N GLY A 259 11.60 3.17 -2.43
CA GLY A 259 12.15 4.16 -1.51
C GLY A 259 12.47 5.52 -2.11
N ALA A 260 12.70 5.60 -3.41
CA ALA A 260 12.98 6.87 -4.07
C ALA A 260 12.08 7.06 -5.29
N TRP A 261 11.72 8.31 -5.51
CA TRP A 261 10.86 8.71 -6.61
C TRP A 261 11.28 10.09 -7.11
N ARG A 262 11.72 10.16 -8.35
CA ARG A 262 12.07 11.40 -9.05
C ARG A 262 11.38 11.47 -10.39
N CYS A 263 11.03 12.70 -10.79
CA CYS A 263 10.46 13.01 -12.08
C CYS A 263 11.28 14.16 -12.67
N ASP A 264 11.95 13.90 -13.77
CA ASP A 264 12.84 14.88 -14.39
C ASP A 264 12.43 15.08 -15.86
N PRO A 265 12.31 16.33 -16.35
CA PRO A 265 12.15 16.60 -17.77
C PRO A 265 13.49 16.31 -18.50
N VAL A 266 13.46 15.39 -19.45
CA VAL A 266 14.66 15.01 -20.24
C VAL A 266 14.28 14.64 -21.66
N GLY A 267 15.23 14.69 -22.58
CA GLY A 267 15.03 14.19 -23.94
C GLY A 267 15.06 12.65 -24.03
N ALA A 268 14.43 12.09 -25.05
CA ALA A 268 14.28 10.65 -25.24
C ALA A 268 15.61 9.89 -25.28
N THR A 269 16.64 10.44 -25.92
CA THR A 269 17.99 9.83 -25.99
C THR A 269 18.62 9.68 -24.60
N THR A 270 18.44 10.67 -23.72
CA THR A 270 18.93 10.60 -22.35
C THR A 270 18.13 9.58 -21.55
N ALA A 271 16.82 9.55 -21.72
CA ALA A 271 15.90 8.63 -21.02
C ALA A 271 16.20 7.17 -21.35
N ALA A 272 16.48 6.86 -22.63
CA ALA A 272 16.73 5.49 -23.09
C ALA A 272 17.81 4.75 -22.29
N ARG A 273 18.86 5.47 -21.84
CA ARG A 273 19.95 4.91 -21.03
C ARG A 273 19.48 4.40 -19.66
N TYR A 274 18.48 5.06 -19.07
CA TYR A 274 17.91 4.66 -17.78
C TYR A 274 16.87 3.57 -17.93
N VAL A 275 16.02 3.68 -18.96
CA VAL A 275 14.91 2.75 -19.19
C VAL A 275 15.43 1.35 -19.54
N ALA A 276 16.51 1.26 -20.32
CA ALA A 276 17.13 -0.01 -20.71
C ALA A 276 17.59 -0.88 -19.52
N GLY A 277 17.90 -0.26 -18.37
CA GLY A 277 18.30 -0.96 -17.14
C GLY A 277 17.13 -1.41 -16.25
N SER A 278 15.88 -1.10 -16.60
CA SER A 278 14.73 -1.43 -15.75
C SER A 278 14.38 -2.92 -15.88
N PRO A 279 14.29 -3.67 -14.75
CA PRO A 279 13.88 -5.06 -14.78
C PRO A 279 12.45 -5.23 -15.30
N GLU A 280 12.23 -6.29 -16.09
CA GLU A 280 10.96 -6.60 -16.75
C GLU A 280 9.79 -6.64 -15.78
N VAL A 281 9.98 -7.28 -14.62
CA VAL A 281 8.95 -7.43 -13.57
C VAL A 281 8.39 -6.10 -13.06
N TRP A 282 9.13 -4.99 -13.23
CA TRP A 282 8.75 -3.66 -12.81
C TRP A 282 8.33 -2.72 -13.94
N ARG A 283 8.48 -3.14 -15.20
CA ARG A 283 8.30 -2.28 -16.37
C ARG A 283 6.91 -1.66 -16.40
N GLU A 284 5.87 -2.47 -16.32
CA GLU A 284 4.48 -2.00 -16.34
C GLU A 284 4.19 -0.96 -15.24
N PHE A 285 4.71 -1.20 -14.04
CA PHE A 285 4.54 -0.27 -12.91
C PHE A 285 5.24 1.08 -13.18
N ALA A 286 6.48 1.04 -13.67
CA ALA A 286 7.24 2.25 -13.97
C ALA A 286 6.60 3.06 -15.12
N GLU A 287 6.13 2.38 -16.18
CA GLU A 287 5.42 3.02 -17.29
C GLU A 287 4.08 3.64 -16.86
N ALA A 288 3.30 2.95 -16.03
CA ALA A 288 2.06 3.51 -15.47
C ALA A 288 2.34 4.77 -14.64
N ALA A 289 3.42 4.76 -13.86
CA ALA A 289 3.85 5.92 -13.09
C ALA A 289 4.30 7.08 -14.00
N ALA A 290 5.00 6.80 -15.11
CA ALA A 290 5.40 7.82 -16.10
C ALA A 290 4.17 8.44 -16.79
N ARG A 291 3.26 7.63 -17.30
CA ARG A 291 2.00 8.10 -17.89
C ARG A 291 1.18 8.98 -16.94
N LEU A 292 1.12 8.61 -15.66
CA LEU A 292 0.42 9.42 -14.66
C LEU A 292 1.15 10.75 -14.41
N ALA A 293 2.47 10.75 -14.36
CA ALA A 293 3.27 11.96 -14.20
C ALA A 293 3.04 12.96 -15.33
N VAL A 294 2.99 12.48 -16.58
CA VAL A 294 2.68 13.30 -17.76
C VAL A 294 1.26 13.88 -17.65
N ARG A 295 0.27 13.06 -17.31
CA ARG A 295 -1.11 13.54 -17.13
C ARG A 295 -1.24 14.63 -16.07
N LEU A 296 -0.42 14.60 -15.03
CA LEU A 296 -0.43 15.58 -13.95
C LEU A 296 0.35 16.84 -14.27
N ARG A 297 1.19 16.82 -15.30
CA ARG A 297 1.91 18.00 -15.78
C ARG A 297 0.91 19.03 -16.30
N GLU A 298 0.99 20.27 -15.83
CA GLU A 298 0.13 21.33 -16.37
C GLU A 298 0.50 21.64 -17.83
N PRO A 299 -0.49 21.81 -18.72
CA PRO A 299 -0.20 22.31 -20.06
C PRO A 299 0.37 23.72 -19.92
N GLY A 300 1.67 23.87 -20.13
CA GLY A 300 2.41 25.16 -20.04
C GLY A 300 3.73 25.14 -19.28
N ALA A 301 4.04 24.10 -18.49
CA ALA A 301 5.33 23.99 -17.78
C ALA A 301 6.49 23.46 -18.64
N GLY A 302 6.32 23.29 -19.91
CA GLY A 302 7.25 22.64 -20.83
C GLY A 302 7.65 23.47 -22.03
N SER A 303 8.23 24.65 -21.84
CA SER A 303 9.25 25.19 -22.76
C SER A 303 9.91 26.43 -22.14
N VAL A 304 10.75 26.21 -21.15
CA VAL A 304 11.87 27.13 -21.01
C VAL A 304 12.87 26.70 -22.08
N GLY A 305 12.67 27.25 -23.27
CA GLY A 305 13.62 27.15 -24.36
C GLY A 305 14.97 27.60 -23.84
N THR A 306 15.98 26.79 -24.02
CA THR A 306 17.37 27.20 -24.08
C THR A 306 17.47 28.25 -25.19
N LYS A 307 17.24 29.52 -24.85
CA LYS A 307 17.71 30.62 -25.66
C LYS A 307 19.23 30.54 -25.65
N GLY A 308 19.77 30.38 -26.85
CA GLY A 308 21.16 30.25 -27.14
C GLY A 308 22.02 31.25 -26.40
N ALA A 309 23.08 30.77 -25.80
CA ALA A 309 24.22 31.55 -25.45
C ALA A 309 24.83 32.09 -26.76
N SER A 310 24.50 33.33 -27.06
CA SER A 310 25.22 34.12 -28.07
C SER A 310 26.65 34.31 -27.54
N SER A 311 27.60 33.76 -28.26
CA SER A 311 29.04 34.04 -28.09
C SER A 311 29.24 35.56 -28.14
N PRO A 312 30.03 36.12 -27.24
CA PRO A 312 30.58 37.44 -27.47
C PRO A 312 31.73 37.32 -28.48
N SER A 313 31.50 37.93 -29.64
CA SER A 313 32.45 38.15 -30.68
C SER A 313 33.63 38.97 -30.17
N ALA A 314 34.83 38.53 -30.50
CA ALA A 314 36.09 39.25 -30.29
C ALA A 314 36.12 40.56 -31.15
N LEU A 315 36.39 41.63 -30.48
CA LEU A 315 36.97 42.87 -31.03
C LEU A 315 37.81 43.45 -29.87
N GLY A 316 39.06 43.51 -29.87
CA GLY A 316 39.99 44.04 -30.83
C GLY A 316 40.48 45.42 -30.33
N LEU A 317 41.78 45.45 -29.88
CA LEU A 317 42.70 46.57 -30.00
C LEU A 317 42.39 47.91 -29.33
N ARG A 318 43.03 48.28 -28.28
CA ARG A 318 44.25 49.12 -28.12
C ARG A 318 44.58 49.28 -26.66
#